data_c20a487b9df9558f7f176ec1a5fc469f
#
_entry.id   c20a487b9df9558f7f176ec1a5fc469f
#
_cell.length_a   1.000
_cell.length_b   1.000
_cell.length_c   1.000
_cell.angle_alpha   90.00
_cell.angle_beta   90.00
_cell.angle_gamma   90.00
#
_symmetry.space_group_name_H-M   'P 1'
#
loop_
_entity.id
_entity.type
_entity.pdbx_description
1 polymer ?
#
loop_
_entity_poly.entity_id
_entity_poly.type
_entity_poly.pdbx_seq_one_letter_code
_entity_poly.pdbx_strand_id
1 'polypeptide(L)'
;MLAALAVVIGLARAARADASDDRRALIMLRVLAYDNHLRERAGDQVGIVIVYPAGDGGAAERARWTSAFASARKLKVDGRPVVVTAHKFESARSLDRALQEMHAVGLVACEGLAKALPVGELAALTRAHKVLSFSTREREVVDGLAVGIVPGTERDEIVVNLRAATAEGVKFDAGLLQLARAVEAGR
;
A
#
# COMPACT_ATOMS: atom_id res chain seq x y z
N MET A 1 41.35 -1.55 7.66
CA MET A 1 40.44 -2.71 7.41
C MET A 1 39.03 -2.55 7.94
N LEU A 2 38.77 -1.79 9.01
CA LEU A 2 37.41 -1.61 9.58
C LEU A 2 36.42 -0.84 8.67
N ALA A 3 36.87 0.12 7.86
CA ALA A 3 36.01 0.92 6.98
C ALA A 3 35.39 0.10 5.82
N ALA A 4 36.13 -0.87 5.26
CA ALA A 4 35.63 -1.71 4.16
C ALA A 4 34.53 -2.67 4.61
N LEU A 5 34.55 -3.15 5.85
CA LEU A 5 33.54 -4.04 6.41
C LEU A 5 32.19 -3.32 6.62
N ALA A 6 32.22 -2.06 7.05
CA ALA A 6 31.01 -1.26 7.25
C ALA A 6 30.27 -0.98 5.95
N VAL A 7 30.99 -0.75 4.84
CA VAL A 7 30.40 -0.53 3.51
C VAL A 7 29.71 -1.78 2.98
N VAL A 8 30.31 -2.96 3.15
CA VAL A 8 29.74 -4.25 2.69
C VAL A 8 28.46 -4.58 3.47
N ILE A 9 28.43 -4.35 4.78
CA ILE A 9 27.24 -4.58 5.61
C ILE A 9 26.11 -3.60 5.22
N GLY A 10 26.44 -2.36 4.90
CA GLY A 10 25.46 -1.35 4.45
C GLY A 10 24.81 -1.72 3.12
N LEU A 11 25.60 -2.15 2.14
CA LEU A 11 25.10 -2.60 0.82
C LEU A 11 24.24 -3.86 0.91
N ALA A 12 24.62 -4.83 1.73
CA ALA A 12 23.82 -6.05 1.93
C ALA A 12 22.48 -5.77 2.62
N ARG A 13 22.42 -4.76 3.49
CA ARG A 13 21.19 -4.37 4.18
C ARG A 13 20.25 -3.60 3.26
N ALA A 14 20.77 -2.72 2.40
CA ALA A 14 19.99 -2.02 1.39
C ALA A 14 19.38 -3.01 0.37
N ALA A 15 20.17 -3.93 -0.16
CA ALA A 15 19.68 -4.94 -1.11
C ALA A 15 18.59 -5.87 -0.53
N ARG A 16 18.64 -6.18 0.78
CA ARG A 16 17.58 -6.94 1.45
C ARG A 16 16.31 -6.13 1.66
N ALA A 17 16.42 -4.84 1.95
CA ALA A 17 15.28 -3.95 2.08
C ALA A 17 14.53 -3.83 0.74
N ASP A 18 15.26 -3.60 -0.36
CA ASP A 18 14.69 -3.51 -1.71
C ASP A 18 13.94 -4.78 -2.10
N ALA A 19 14.54 -5.97 -1.88
CA ALA A 19 13.89 -7.26 -2.17
C ALA A 19 12.63 -7.51 -1.33
N SER A 20 12.57 -6.95 -0.10
CA SER A 20 11.39 -7.02 0.75
C SER A 20 10.27 -6.14 0.22
N ASP A 21 10.58 -4.92 -0.21
CA ASP A 21 9.59 -3.96 -0.71
C ASP A 21 9.03 -4.40 -2.07
N ASP A 22 9.87 -4.92 -2.97
CA ASP A 22 9.44 -5.55 -4.22
C ASP A 22 8.42 -6.66 -3.97
N ARG A 23 8.68 -7.52 -2.99
CA ARG A 23 7.77 -8.60 -2.59
C ARG A 23 6.45 -8.04 -2.06
N ARG A 24 6.49 -7.01 -1.20
CA ARG A 24 5.29 -6.38 -0.66
C ARG A 24 4.45 -5.72 -1.74
N ALA A 25 5.08 -5.02 -2.69
CA ALA A 25 4.38 -4.47 -3.85
C ALA A 25 3.68 -5.57 -4.66
N LEU A 26 4.34 -6.71 -4.90
CA LEU A 26 3.72 -7.87 -5.56
C LEU A 26 2.54 -8.44 -4.76
N ILE A 27 2.65 -8.53 -3.44
CA ILE A 27 1.56 -9.00 -2.57
C ILE A 27 0.37 -8.02 -2.66
N MET A 28 0.61 -6.70 -2.61
CA MET A 28 -0.45 -5.70 -2.76
C MET A 28 -1.21 -5.85 -4.10
N LEU A 29 -0.49 -6.06 -5.20
CA LEU A 29 -1.11 -6.32 -6.51
C LEU A 29 -1.92 -7.62 -6.53
N ARG A 30 -1.44 -8.68 -5.86
CA ARG A 30 -2.20 -9.92 -5.72
C ARG A 30 -3.46 -9.73 -4.87
N VAL A 31 -3.37 -8.97 -3.78
CA VAL A 31 -4.55 -8.63 -2.96
C VAL A 31 -5.61 -7.91 -3.77
N LEU A 32 -5.22 -6.96 -4.63
CA LEU A 32 -6.15 -6.32 -5.57
C LEU A 32 -6.80 -7.32 -6.54
N ALA A 33 -6.06 -8.33 -6.99
CA ALA A 33 -6.60 -9.37 -7.88
C ALA A 33 -7.63 -10.28 -7.20
N TYR A 34 -7.65 -10.36 -5.88
CA TYR A 34 -8.67 -11.09 -5.10
C TYR A 34 -9.93 -10.26 -4.80
N ASP A 35 -10.01 -9.03 -5.29
CA ASP A 35 -11.22 -8.22 -5.14
C ASP A 35 -12.21 -8.53 -6.26
N ASN A 36 -13.32 -9.15 -5.90
CA ASN A 36 -14.40 -9.50 -6.83
C ASN A 36 -15.08 -8.26 -7.48
N HIS A 37 -14.92 -7.08 -6.88
CA HIS A 37 -15.46 -5.81 -7.40
C HIS A 37 -14.41 -4.96 -8.14
N LEU A 38 -13.19 -5.47 -8.33
CA LEU A 38 -12.12 -4.70 -8.97
C LEU A 38 -12.53 -4.22 -10.37
N ARG A 39 -13.21 -5.08 -11.16
CA ARG A 39 -13.68 -4.75 -12.52
C ARG A 39 -14.63 -3.58 -12.58
N GLU A 40 -15.48 -3.45 -11.57
CA GLU A 40 -16.47 -2.37 -11.49
C GLU A 40 -15.83 -1.05 -11.08
N ARG A 41 -14.74 -1.10 -10.28
CA ARG A 41 -14.04 0.07 -9.74
C ARG A 41 -12.89 0.54 -10.64
N ALA A 42 -12.17 -0.39 -11.25
CA ALA A 42 -11.08 -0.10 -12.18
C ALA A 42 -11.63 0.10 -13.59
N GLY A 43 -11.27 1.21 -14.22
CA GLY A 43 -11.50 1.40 -15.65
C GLY A 43 -10.59 0.51 -16.51
N ASP A 44 -9.90 1.10 -17.48
CA ASP A 44 -8.97 0.38 -18.37
C ASP A 44 -7.63 0.06 -17.73
N GLN A 45 -7.36 0.60 -16.53
CA GLN A 45 -6.12 0.44 -15.79
C GLN A 45 -6.36 0.32 -14.28
N VAL A 46 -5.41 -0.29 -13.56
CA VAL A 46 -5.40 -0.36 -12.10
C VAL A 46 -4.54 0.78 -11.58
N GLY A 47 -5.19 1.87 -11.15
CA GLY A 47 -4.53 3.06 -10.60
C GLY A 47 -4.14 2.86 -9.13
N ILE A 48 -2.86 3.07 -8.80
CA ILE A 48 -2.35 3.02 -7.43
C ILE A 48 -1.69 4.36 -7.10
N VAL A 49 -2.06 4.94 -5.97
CA VAL A 49 -1.45 6.16 -5.44
C VAL A 49 -0.58 5.84 -4.23
N ILE A 50 0.71 6.13 -4.32
CA ILE A 50 1.64 6.08 -3.19
C ILE A 50 1.60 7.43 -2.50
N VAL A 51 1.15 7.48 -1.24
CA VAL A 51 1.06 8.74 -0.49
C VAL A 51 2.16 8.80 0.56
N TYR A 52 3.00 9.83 0.46
CA TYR A 52 4.15 10.02 1.33
C TYR A 52 4.16 11.39 2.02
N PRO A 53 4.69 11.51 3.24
CA PRO A 53 4.78 12.77 3.96
C PRO A 53 5.83 13.71 3.33
N ALA A 54 5.79 14.99 3.67
CA ALA A 54 6.85 15.93 3.32
C ALA A 54 8.16 15.63 4.06
N GLY A 55 9.27 16.16 3.54
CA GLY A 55 10.62 16.01 4.11
C GLY A 55 11.41 14.82 3.57
N ASP A 56 12.66 14.69 4.05
CA ASP A 56 13.63 13.72 3.53
C ASP A 56 13.17 12.25 3.72
N GLY A 57 12.57 11.94 4.86
CA GLY A 57 12.00 10.61 5.11
C GLY A 57 10.91 10.26 4.10
N GLY A 58 10.03 11.22 3.75
CA GLY A 58 9.02 11.01 2.73
C GLY A 58 9.59 10.84 1.34
N ALA A 59 10.66 11.57 0.99
CA ALA A 59 11.36 11.41 -0.29
C ALA A 59 11.98 10.01 -0.43
N ALA A 60 12.57 9.50 0.65
CA ALA A 60 13.09 8.13 0.71
C ALA A 60 11.98 7.08 0.53
N GLU A 61 10.86 7.24 1.23
CA GLU A 61 9.69 6.36 1.10
C GLU A 61 9.14 6.37 -0.34
N ARG A 62 9.01 7.55 -0.94
CA ARG A 62 8.62 7.68 -2.35
C ARG A 62 9.53 6.88 -3.27
N ALA A 63 10.85 7.07 -3.15
CA ALA A 63 11.82 6.40 -3.99
C ALA A 63 11.73 4.88 -3.83
N ARG A 64 11.66 4.39 -2.60
CA ARG A 64 11.54 2.99 -2.24
C ARG A 64 10.32 2.33 -2.89
N TRP A 65 9.13 2.89 -2.67
CA TRP A 65 7.88 2.32 -3.22
C TRP A 65 7.77 2.48 -4.73
N THR A 66 8.26 3.59 -5.31
CA THR A 66 8.29 3.76 -6.76
C THR A 66 9.19 2.70 -7.42
N SER A 67 10.34 2.39 -6.82
CA SER A 67 11.24 1.33 -7.27
C SER A 67 10.57 -0.04 -7.17
N ALA A 68 9.97 -0.36 -6.01
CA ALA A 68 9.30 -1.62 -5.77
C ALA A 68 8.18 -1.91 -6.79
N PHE A 69 7.36 -0.92 -7.09
CA PHE A 69 6.31 -1.07 -8.12
C PHE A 69 6.87 -1.05 -9.54
N ALA A 70 8.03 -0.44 -9.80
CA ALA A 70 8.68 -0.49 -11.11
C ALA A 70 9.07 -1.91 -11.52
N SER A 71 9.49 -2.74 -10.56
CA SER A 71 9.77 -4.17 -10.76
C SER A 71 8.51 -4.93 -11.21
N ALA A 72 7.33 -4.47 -10.82
CA ALA A 72 6.03 -5.05 -11.12
C ALA A 72 5.33 -4.47 -12.38
N ARG A 73 5.93 -3.50 -13.07
CA ARG A 73 5.31 -2.75 -14.19
C ARG A 73 4.78 -3.61 -15.34
N LYS A 74 5.35 -4.80 -15.55
CA LYS A 74 4.93 -5.73 -16.60
C LYS A 74 3.74 -6.59 -16.21
N LEU A 75 3.37 -6.57 -14.93
CA LEU A 75 2.25 -7.35 -14.42
C LEU A 75 0.93 -6.67 -14.78
N LYS A 76 -0.05 -7.51 -15.00
CA LYS A 76 -1.45 -7.10 -15.16
C LYS A 76 -2.24 -7.61 -13.97
N VAL A 77 -3.14 -6.81 -13.47
CA VAL A 77 -4.12 -7.22 -12.47
C VAL A 77 -5.47 -7.35 -13.18
N ASP A 78 -6.02 -8.54 -13.19
CA ASP A 78 -7.26 -8.85 -13.93
C ASP A 78 -7.22 -8.40 -15.41
N GLY A 79 -6.08 -8.63 -16.07
CA GLY A 79 -5.85 -8.26 -17.48
C GLY A 79 -5.51 -6.79 -17.74
N ARG A 80 -5.60 -5.91 -16.72
CA ARG A 80 -5.37 -4.47 -16.83
C ARG A 80 -3.94 -4.09 -16.47
N PRO A 81 -3.35 -3.10 -17.16
CA PRO A 81 -2.04 -2.56 -16.78
C PRO A 81 -2.12 -1.85 -15.44
N VAL A 82 -1.04 -1.91 -14.66
CA VAL A 82 -0.90 -1.19 -13.40
C VAL A 82 -0.23 0.15 -13.65
N VAL A 83 -0.86 1.22 -13.18
CA VAL A 83 -0.30 2.59 -13.23
C VAL A 83 -0.13 3.09 -11.81
N VAL A 84 1.10 3.50 -11.48
CA VAL A 84 1.47 3.94 -10.14
C VAL A 84 1.91 5.39 -10.17
N THR A 85 1.32 6.21 -9.30
CA THR A 85 1.68 7.62 -9.13
C THR A 85 2.04 7.89 -7.67
N ALA A 86 3.11 8.66 -7.45
CA ALA A 86 3.50 9.08 -6.12
C ALA A 86 2.97 10.49 -5.85
N HIS A 87 2.25 10.65 -4.73
CA HIS A 87 1.65 11.89 -4.29
C HIS A 87 2.23 12.35 -2.95
N LYS A 88 2.86 13.53 -2.92
CA LYS A 88 3.28 14.16 -1.67
C LYS A 88 2.06 14.68 -0.93
N PHE A 89 1.87 14.26 0.31
CA PHE A 89 0.77 14.78 1.10
C PHE A 89 1.01 16.24 1.48
N GLU A 90 0.14 17.10 1.04
CA GLU A 90 0.13 18.54 1.36
C GLU A 90 -1.15 18.93 2.12
N SER A 91 -2.27 18.31 1.75
CA SER A 91 -3.57 18.49 2.40
C SER A 91 -4.54 17.37 2.01
N ALA A 92 -5.60 17.18 2.80
CA ALA A 92 -6.68 16.26 2.47
C ALA A 92 -7.31 16.55 1.10
N ARG A 93 -7.50 17.84 0.75
CA ARG A 93 -8.05 18.27 -0.55
C ARG A 93 -7.11 17.93 -1.71
N SER A 94 -5.79 18.05 -1.53
CA SER A 94 -4.82 17.67 -2.55
C SER A 94 -4.85 16.17 -2.80
N LEU A 95 -4.94 15.36 -1.74
CA LEU A 95 -5.06 13.91 -1.85
C LEU A 95 -6.40 13.49 -2.48
N ASP A 96 -7.51 14.10 -2.07
CA ASP A 96 -8.84 13.89 -2.65
C ASP A 96 -8.82 14.03 -4.18
N ARG A 97 -8.25 15.14 -4.66
CA ARG A 97 -8.07 15.39 -6.10
C ARG A 97 -7.19 14.35 -6.77
N ALA A 98 -6.07 13.98 -6.17
CA ALA A 98 -5.15 12.99 -6.74
C ALA A 98 -5.81 11.60 -6.88
N LEU A 99 -6.62 11.17 -5.90
CA LEU A 99 -7.38 9.92 -5.97
C LEU A 99 -8.39 9.94 -7.12
N GLN A 100 -9.07 11.06 -7.30
CA GLN A 100 -10.07 11.26 -8.34
C GLN A 100 -9.46 11.29 -9.74
N GLU A 101 -8.40 12.10 -9.96
CA GLU A 101 -7.73 12.25 -11.26
C GLU A 101 -7.09 10.94 -11.74
N MET A 102 -6.56 10.14 -10.81
CA MET A 102 -5.97 8.84 -11.09
C MET A 102 -6.99 7.71 -11.26
N HIS A 103 -8.28 7.94 -10.98
CA HIS A 103 -9.25 6.85 -10.83
C HIS A 103 -8.66 5.72 -9.97
N ALA A 104 -8.08 6.11 -8.82
CA ALA A 104 -7.33 5.19 -7.98
C ALA A 104 -8.22 4.08 -7.45
N VAL A 105 -7.74 2.84 -7.49
CA VAL A 105 -8.38 1.68 -6.84
C VAL A 105 -7.57 1.16 -5.67
N GLY A 106 -6.30 1.61 -5.56
CA GLY A 106 -5.40 1.30 -4.45
C GLY A 106 -4.64 2.53 -3.96
N LEU A 107 -4.41 2.61 -2.66
CA LEU A 107 -3.59 3.63 -2.02
C LEU A 107 -2.58 2.96 -1.09
N VAL A 108 -1.31 3.33 -1.21
CA VAL A 108 -0.24 2.89 -0.30
C VAL A 108 0.11 4.04 0.64
N ALA A 109 -0.18 3.86 1.91
CA ALA A 109 0.20 4.80 2.97
C ALA A 109 1.67 4.55 3.37
N CYS A 110 2.55 5.50 3.02
CA CYS A 110 3.96 5.42 3.37
C CYS A 110 4.20 5.63 4.87
N GLU A 111 5.31 5.10 5.36
CA GLU A 111 5.69 5.29 6.76
C GLU A 111 5.82 6.77 7.10
N GLY A 112 5.31 7.13 8.27
CA GLY A 112 5.30 8.51 8.76
C GLY A 112 4.12 9.36 8.28
N LEU A 113 3.31 8.89 7.32
CA LEU A 113 2.14 9.64 6.84
C LEU A 113 1.14 9.92 7.97
N ALA A 114 0.94 8.98 8.89
CA ALA A 114 0.03 9.11 10.03
C ALA A 114 0.35 10.29 10.98
N LYS A 115 1.57 10.84 10.90
CA LYS A 115 1.94 12.05 11.65
C LYS A 115 1.38 13.33 11.01
N ALA A 116 1.20 13.32 9.69
CA ALA A 116 0.68 14.46 8.93
C ALA A 116 -0.82 14.35 8.62
N LEU A 117 -1.31 13.13 8.48
CA LEU A 117 -2.71 12.80 8.23
C LEU A 117 -3.13 11.65 9.16
N PRO A 118 -3.97 11.90 10.16
CA PRO A 118 -4.49 10.87 11.05
C PRO A 118 -5.12 9.71 10.26
N VAL A 119 -4.91 8.47 10.72
CA VAL A 119 -5.39 7.26 10.01
C VAL A 119 -6.90 7.31 9.78
N GLY A 120 -7.67 7.81 10.73
CA GLY A 120 -9.14 7.94 10.58
C GLY A 120 -9.56 8.88 9.45
N GLU A 121 -8.81 9.98 9.22
CA GLU A 121 -9.06 10.91 8.12
C GLU A 121 -8.67 10.29 6.77
N LEU A 122 -7.53 9.60 6.71
CA LEU A 122 -7.12 8.85 5.54
C LEU A 122 -8.16 7.78 5.18
N ALA A 123 -8.62 7.02 6.17
CA ALA A 123 -9.66 6.00 6.00
C ALA A 123 -11.02 6.60 5.57
N ALA A 124 -11.35 7.83 5.95
CA ALA A 124 -12.51 8.52 5.45
C ALA A 124 -12.40 8.86 3.96
N LEU A 125 -11.23 9.32 3.52
CA LEU A 125 -10.95 9.59 2.10
C LEU A 125 -10.99 8.32 1.26
N THR A 126 -10.31 7.25 1.69
CA THR A 126 -10.31 5.98 0.92
C THR A 126 -11.69 5.37 0.78
N ARG A 127 -12.52 5.48 1.82
CA ARG A 127 -13.94 5.07 1.77
C ARG A 127 -14.77 5.92 0.83
N ALA A 128 -14.59 7.24 0.84
CA ALA A 128 -15.34 8.14 -0.03
C ALA A 128 -15.08 7.85 -1.52
N HIS A 129 -13.83 7.52 -1.86
CA HIS A 129 -13.40 7.21 -3.23
C HIS A 129 -13.46 5.74 -3.60
N LYS A 130 -13.84 4.85 -2.68
CA LYS A 130 -13.82 3.39 -2.90
C LYS A 130 -12.44 2.87 -3.28
N VAL A 131 -11.40 3.34 -2.61
CA VAL A 131 -9.99 3.01 -2.82
C VAL A 131 -9.51 2.07 -1.73
N LEU A 132 -8.93 0.91 -2.10
CA LEU A 132 -8.36 -0.04 -1.15
C LEU A 132 -7.07 0.52 -0.54
N SER A 133 -7.08 0.71 0.76
CA SER A 133 -5.93 1.24 1.50
C SER A 133 -4.96 0.14 1.94
N PHE A 134 -3.66 0.41 1.73
CA PHE A 134 -2.56 -0.46 2.15
C PHE A 134 -1.62 0.25 3.11
N SER A 135 -1.10 -0.50 4.08
CA SER A 135 -0.04 -0.08 4.99
C SER A 135 0.98 -1.21 5.19
N THR A 136 2.17 -0.88 5.71
CA THR A 136 3.14 -1.85 6.21
C THR A 136 3.12 -1.97 7.73
N ARG A 137 2.15 -1.33 8.39
CA ARG A 137 2.00 -1.25 9.84
C ARG A 137 0.65 -1.82 10.26
N GLU A 138 0.67 -2.89 11.04
CA GLU A 138 -0.55 -3.51 11.57
C GLU A 138 -1.42 -2.52 12.34
N ARG A 139 -0.78 -1.64 13.13
CA ARG A 139 -1.49 -0.63 13.91
C ARG A 139 -2.40 0.24 13.05
N GLU A 140 -1.95 0.65 11.86
CA GLU A 140 -2.74 1.49 10.97
C GLU A 140 -3.95 0.72 10.38
N VAL A 141 -3.85 -0.62 10.24
CA VAL A 141 -4.98 -1.47 9.85
C VAL A 141 -6.00 -1.58 10.96
N VAL A 142 -5.56 -1.76 12.20
CA VAL A 142 -6.42 -1.75 13.39
C VAL A 142 -7.10 -0.39 13.56
N ASP A 143 -6.38 0.70 13.28
CA ASP A 143 -6.88 2.07 13.38
C ASP A 143 -7.79 2.49 12.21
N GLY A 144 -7.98 1.63 11.16
CA GLY A 144 -9.04 1.82 10.18
C GLY A 144 -8.67 1.70 8.71
N LEU A 145 -7.41 1.40 8.35
CA LEU A 145 -7.04 1.02 6.98
C LEU A 145 -7.44 -0.43 6.68
N ALA A 146 -7.53 -0.79 5.39
CA ALA A 146 -8.09 -2.07 5.00
C ALA A 146 -7.10 -3.23 5.04
N VAL A 147 -5.86 -3.02 4.55
CA VAL A 147 -4.89 -4.11 4.36
C VAL A 147 -3.52 -3.71 4.87
N GLY A 148 -2.89 -4.60 5.62
CA GLY A 148 -1.49 -4.54 6.00
C GLY A 148 -0.67 -5.64 5.33
N ILE A 149 0.50 -5.27 4.77
CA ILE A 149 1.53 -6.23 4.42
C ILE A 149 2.65 -6.02 5.42
N VAL A 150 2.62 -6.79 6.48
CA VAL A 150 3.46 -6.54 7.67
C VAL A 150 4.59 -7.55 7.77
N PRO A 151 5.75 -7.18 8.34
CA PRO A 151 6.81 -8.13 8.59
C PRO A 151 6.35 -9.22 9.55
N GLY A 152 6.42 -10.48 9.14
CA GLY A 152 6.25 -11.63 10.00
C GLY A 152 7.61 -12.25 10.38
N THR A 153 7.59 -13.35 11.12
CA THR A 153 8.80 -14.02 11.60
C THR A 153 9.64 -14.62 10.45
N GLU A 154 8.98 -15.28 9.52
CA GLU A 154 9.64 -15.95 8.38
C GLU A 154 9.34 -15.26 7.05
N ARG A 155 8.18 -14.65 6.92
CA ARG A 155 7.67 -14.01 5.71
C ARG A 155 6.74 -12.86 6.05
N ASP A 156 6.51 -11.98 5.08
CA ASP A 156 5.48 -10.95 5.24
C ASP A 156 4.09 -11.60 5.42
N GLU A 157 3.29 -11.04 6.32
CA GLU A 157 1.92 -11.45 6.61
C GLU A 157 0.93 -10.47 5.98
N ILE A 158 -0.19 -11.02 5.49
CA ILE A 158 -1.33 -10.22 5.05
C ILE A 158 -2.29 -10.08 6.23
N VAL A 159 -2.52 -8.84 6.65
CA VAL A 159 -3.47 -8.49 7.71
C VAL A 159 -4.63 -7.73 7.11
N VAL A 160 -5.86 -8.12 7.40
CA VAL A 160 -7.05 -7.52 6.76
C VAL A 160 -8.06 -7.06 7.80
N ASN A 161 -8.46 -5.80 7.70
CA ASN A 161 -9.63 -5.25 8.35
C ASN A 161 -10.83 -5.35 7.38
N LEU A 162 -11.61 -6.41 7.52
CA LEU A 162 -12.73 -6.68 6.59
C LEU A 162 -13.79 -5.58 6.60
N ARG A 163 -14.01 -4.94 7.75
CA ARG A 163 -14.97 -3.83 7.85
C ARG A 163 -14.50 -2.62 7.05
N ALA A 164 -13.21 -2.28 7.15
CA ALA A 164 -12.61 -1.21 6.38
C ALA A 164 -12.62 -1.52 4.87
N ALA A 165 -12.19 -2.72 4.47
CA ALA A 165 -12.20 -3.17 3.08
C ALA A 165 -13.61 -3.09 2.45
N THR A 166 -14.63 -3.59 3.17
CA THR A 166 -16.03 -3.49 2.71
C THR A 166 -16.48 -2.03 2.56
N ALA A 167 -16.11 -1.16 3.50
CA ALA A 167 -16.43 0.27 3.43
C ALA A 167 -15.72 0.96 2.25
N GLU A 168 -14.54 0.49 1.86
CA GLU A 168 -13.79 0.90 0.67
C GLU A 168 -14.31 0.25 -0.63
N GLY A 169 -15.44 -0.46 -0.58
CA GLY A 169 -16.09 -1.07 -1.74
C GLY A 169 -15.48 -2.37 -2.23
N VAL A 170 -14.62 -2.99 -1.43
CA VAL A 170 -13.89 -4.22 -1.75
C VAL A 170 -14.64 -5.44 -1.23
N LYS A 171 -14.69 -6.50 -2.03
CA LYS A 171 -15.20 -7.80 -1.65
C LYS A 171 -14.16 -8.88 -1.96
N PHE A 172 -13.41 -9.27 -0.95
CA PHE A 172 -12.37 -10.27 -1.11
C PHE A 172 -12.94 -11.67 -1.39
N ASP A 173 -12.25 -12.37 -2.28
CA ASP A 173 -12.44 -13.78 -2.52
C ASP A 173 -12.03 -14.62 -1.31
N ALA A 174 -12.65 -15.82 -1.16
CA ALA A 174 -12.33 -16.73 -0.07
C ALA A 174 -10.86 -17.19 -0.07
N GLY A 175 -10.22 -17.25 -1.22
CA GLY A 175 -8.81 -17.59 -1.34
C GLY A 175 -7.88 -16.61 -0.63
N LEU A 176 -8.16 -15.30 -0.69
CA LEU A 176 -7.40 -14.33 0.08
C LEU A 176 -7.62 -14.54 1.59
N LEU A 177 -8.87 -14.78 2.01
CA LEU A 177 -9.20 -14.92 3.43
C LEU A 177 -8.54 -16.12 4.09
N GLN A 178 -8.17 -17.14 3.32
CA GLN A 178 -7.37 -18.28 3.81
C GLN A 178 -5.88 -17.92 4.00
N LEU A 179 -5.38 -16.90 3.31
CA LEU A 179 -3.99 -16.47 3.35
C LEU A 179 -3.75 -15.31 4.31
N ALA A 180 -4.82 -14.62 4.69
CA ALA A 180 -4.77 -13.40 5.47
C ALA A 180 -5.23 -13.65 6.91
N ARG A 181 -4.66 -12.88 7.83
CA ARG A 181 -5.15 -12.79 9.22
C ARG A 181 -6.13 -11.61 9.31
N ALA A 182 -7.35 -11.90 9.72
CA ALA A 182 -8.32 -10.84 9.99
C ALA A 182 -8.00 -10.13 11.32
N VAL A 183 -8.20 -8.81 11.34
CA VAL A 183 -8.14 -8.00 12.55
C VAL A 183 -9.46 -7.26 12.74
N GLU A 184 -9.84 -7.08 14.00
CA GLU A 184 -10.96 -6.23 14.36
C GLU A 184 -10.49 -4.78 14.45
N ALA A 185 -11.35 -3.85 14.01
CA ALA A 185 -11.10 -2.41 14.23
C ALA A 185 -11.02 -2.13 15.73
N GLY A 186 -10.01 -1.38 16.14
CA GLY A 186 -9.94 -0.87 17.52
C GLY A 186 -11.21 -0.07 17.85
N ARG A 187 -11.73 -0.29 19.06
CA ARG A 187 -12.87 0.47 19.61
C ARG A 187 -12.44 1.88 19.99
#